data_ed6ad362cdf34e4f6f8ed290737905da
#
_entry.id   ed6ad362cdf34e4f6f8ed290737905da
#
_cell.length_a   1.000
_cell.length_b   1.000
_cell.length_c   1.000
_cell.angle_alpha   90.00
_cell.angle_beta   90.00
_cell.angle_gamma   90.00
#
_symmetry.space_group_name_H-M   'P 1'
#
loop_
_entity.id
_entity.type
_entity.pdbx_description
1 polymer ?
#
loop_
_entity_poly.entity_id
_entity_poly.type
_entity_poly.pdbx_seq_one_letter_code
_entity_poly.pdbx_strand_id
1 'polypeptide(L)'
;EGRPLELDSQKLLARACELDPHCFDALRMHQAMVCTVLEDHFQYLVAQEEEVHQTCIEKGVAATKGVSEEFAEAVVELAMRPYYRWLAALATRALLSGRNKAAISYGQKLFSLDPTDFGDIRFTLALAYAKLEDADGLAKLEKQYETVFPPRPPDDAWITLARMALAFKENNREYANDLLDKLLARYETGALTLFMQRDLPEGEYARLNVEPYSEDELILAVSEA
;
A
#
# COMPACT_ATOMS: atom_id res chain seq x y z
N GLU A 1 -25.96 4.51 -10.02
CA GLU A 1 -26.28 3.25 -9.32
C GLU A 1 -25.24 2.86 -8.23
N GLY A 2 -23.99 3.38 -8.23
CA GLY A 2 -22.97 3.07 -7.20
C GLY A 2 -23.19 3.73 -5.82
N ARG A 3 -23.86 4.86 -5.74
CA ARG A 3 -24.09 5.60 -4.49
C ARG A 3 -24.77 4.84 -3.33
N PRO A 4 -25.72 3.92 -3.54
CA PRO A 4 -26.33 3.18 -2.43
C PRO A 4 -25.35 2.28 -1.68
N LEU A 5 -24.40 1.64 -2.39
CA LEU A 5 -23.43 0.72 -1.79
C LEU A 5 -22.42 1.45 -0.91
N GLU A 6 -21.91 2.61 -1.34
CA GLU A 6 -21.00 3.44 -0.53
C GLU A 6 -21.66 3.93 0.78
N LEU A 7 -22.90 4.41 0.71
CA LEU A 7 -23.65 4.82 1.88
C LEU A 7 -23.92 3.68 2.87
N ASP A 8 -24.18 2.48 2.38
CA ASP A 8 -24.38 1.31 3.22
C ASP A 8 -23.06 0.82 3.83
N SER A 9 -21.97 0.82 3.08
CA SER A 9 -20.62 0.49 3.58
C SER A 9 -20.20 1.47 4.69
N GLN A 10 -20.39 2.78 4.48
CA GLN A 10 -20.08 3.80 5.49
C GLN A 10 -20.86 3.59 6.79
N LYS A 11 -22.17 3.28 6.71
CA LYS A 11 -23.00 2.99 7.87
C LYS A 11 -22.56 1.73 8.60
N LEU A 12 -22.21 0.67 7.86
CA LEU A 12 -21.73 -0.57 8.44
C LEU A 12 -20.41 -0.38 9.16
N LEU A 13 -19.46 0.38 8.57
CA LEU A 13 -18.18 0.72 9.20
C LEU A 13 -18.39 1.58 10.46
N ALA A 14 -19.24 2.60 10.39
CA ALA A 14 -19.60 3.40 11.56
C ALA A 14 -20.16 2.55 12.68
N ARG A 15 -21.07 1.62 12.34
CA ARG A 15 -21.66 0.69 13.31
C ARG A 15 -20.62 -0.28 13.91
N ALA A 16 -19.67 -0.74 13.10
CA ALA A 16 -18.58 -1.58 13.62
C ALA A 16 -17.71 -0.82 14.63
N CYS A 17 -17.38 0.45 14.36
CA CYS A 17 -16.65 1.32 15.28
C CYS A 17 -17.42 1.61 16.59
N GLU A 18 -18.75 1.73 16.53
CA GLU A 18 -19.58 1.88 17.73
C GLU A 18 -19.59 0.61 18.60
N LEU A 19 -19.59 -0.57 17.98
CA LEU A 19 -19.61 -1.87 18.69
C LEU A 19 -18.26 -2.24 19.29
N ASP A 20 -17.17 -1.96 18.57
CA ASP A 20 -15.80 -2.13 19.03
C ASP A 20 -14.94 -0.93 18.58
N PRO A 21 -14.69 0.03 19.48
CA PRO A 21 -13.81 1.18 19.19
C PRO A 21 -12.38 0.78 18.81
N HIS A 22 -11.96 -0.45 19.11
CA HIS A 22 -10.66 -1.01 18.74
C HIS A 22 -10.74 -1.95 17.53
N CYS A 23 -11.82 -1.89 16.76
CA CYS A 23 -11.87 -2.49 15.42
C CYS A 23 -11.13 -1.58 14.43
N PHE A 24 -9.80 -1.60 14.50
CA PHE A 24 -8.94 -0.64 13.78
C PHE A 24 -9.07 -0.70 12.26
N ASP A 25 -9.42 -1.86 11.71
CA ASP A 25 -9.69 -1.95 10.27
C ASP A 25 -10.93 -1.16 9.89
N ALA A 26 -12.03 -1.32 10.66
CA ALA A 26 -13.24 -0.55 10.42
C ALA A 26 -13.00 0.95 10.64
N LEU A 27 -12.24 1.32 11.67
CA LEU A 27 -11.89 2.71 11.97
C LEU A 27 -11.09 3.34 10.84
N ARG A 28 -10.04 2.65 10.34
CA ARG A 28 -9.21 3.10 9.24
C ARG A 28 -10.01 3.27 7.95
N MET A 29 -10.85 2.29 7.61
CA MET A 29 -11.67 2.32 6.40
C MET A 29 -12.76 3.40 6.49
N HIS A 30 -13.44 3.50 7.63
CA HIS A 30 -14.43 4.56 7.85
C HIS A 30 -13.81 5.95 7.70
N GLN A 31 -12.64 6.16 8.31
CA GLN A 31 -11.95 7.44 8.23
C GLN A 31 -11.48 7.77 6.81
N ALA A 32 -11.06 6.76 6.04
CA ALA A 32 -10.73 6.95 4.63
C ALA A 32 -11.92 7.41 3.77
N MET A 33 -13.14 7.01 4.14
CA MET A 33 -14.37 7.40 3.43
C MET A 33 -14.89 8.78 3.83
N VAL A 34 -14.70 9.20 5.09
CA VAL A 34 -15.24 10.48 5.58
C VAL A 34 -14.26 11.63 5.47
N CYS A 35 -12.96 11.36 5.48
CA CYS A 35 -11.91 12.36 5.37
C CYS A 35 -11.50 12.54 3.91
N THR A 36 -11.96 13.60 3.28
CA THR A 36 -11.70 13.90 1.85
C THR A 36 -10.36 14.56 1.60
N VAL A 37 -9.72 15.13 2.65
CA VAL A 37 -8.43 15.81 2.56
C VAL A 37 -7.33 14.83 2.93
N LEU A 38 -6.41 14.55 1.99
CA LEU A 38 -5.32 13.58 2.18
C LEU A 38 -4.45 13.91 3.40
N GLU A 39 -4.12 15.17 3.60
CA GLU A 39 -3.30 15.63 4.73
C GLU A 39 -3.99 15.38 6.07
N ASP A 40 -5.27 15.73 6.20
CA ASP A 40 -6.04 15.54 7.44
C ASP A 40 -6.17 14.04 7.76
N HIS A 41 -6.35 13.20 6.74
CA HIS A 41 -6.37 11.76 6.92
C HIS A 41 -5.02 11.23 7.37
N PHE A 42 -3.92 11.69 6.78
CA PHE A 42 -2.58 11.32 7.22
C PHE A 42 -2.34 11.71 8.68
N GLN A 43 -2.67 12.95 9.08
CA GLN A 43 -2.52 13.42 10.47
C GLN A 43 -3.36 12.62 11.46
N TYR A 44 -4.58 12.24 11.07
CA TYR A 44 -5.42 11.35 11.87
C TYR A 44 -4.73 10.00 12.10
N LEU A 45 -4.23 9.38 11.04
CA LEU A 45 -3.54 8.08 11.15
C LEU A 45 -2.28 8.17 12.03
N VAL A 46 -1.52 9.26 11.91
CA VAL A 46 -0.33 9.52 12.77
C VAL A 46 -0.72 9.64 14.23
N ALA A 47 -1.79 10.39 14.52
CA ALA A 47 -2.21 10.63 15.90
C ALA A 47 -2.66 9.35 16.64
N GLN A 48 -3.15 8.36 15.91
CA GLN A 48 -3.65 7.09 16.47
C GLN A 48 -2.63 5.94 16.42
N GLU A 49 -1.50 6.11 15.75
CA GLU A 49 -0.54 5.04 15.46
C GLU A 49 -0.06 4.29 16.71
N GLU A 50 0.29 5.02 17.75
CA GLU A 50 0.81 4.43 19.01
C GLU A 50 -0.28 3.63 19.75
N GLU A 51 -1.50 4.16 19.83
CA GLU A 51 -2.64 3.46 20.44
C GLU A 51 -2.97 2.16 19.71
N VAL A 52 -2.99 2.20 18.37
CA VAL A 52 -3.23 1.02 17.54
C VAL A 52 -2.15 -0.03 17.79
N HIS A 53 -0.87 0.38 17.80
CA HIS A 53 0.25 -0.50 18.04
C HIS A 53 0.15 -1.19 19.40
N GLN A 54 0.00 -0.40 20.45
CA GLN A 54 -0.04 -0.90 21.81
C GLN A 54 -1.23 -1.85 22.03
N THR A 55 -2.41 -1.48 21.53
CA THR A 55 -3.61 -2.32 21.64
C THR A 55 -3.44 -3.66 20.90
N CYS A 56 -2.83 -3.67 19.72
CA CYS A 56 -2.55 -4.91 18.99
C CYS A 56 -1.59 -5.81 19.76
N ILE A 57 -0.54 -5.26 20.39
CA ILE A 57 0.38 -6.02 21.25
C ILE A 57 -0.39 -6.64 22.42
N GLU A 58 -1.21 -5.86 23.14
CA GLU A 58 -1.98 -6.33 24.29
C GLU A 58 -2.98 -7.43 23.89
N LYS A 59 -3.68 -7.26 22.76
CA LYS A 59 -4.57 -8.28 22.21
C LYS A 59 -3.79 -9.57 21.86
N GLY A 60 -2.59 -9.44 21.26
CA GLY A 60 -1.72 -10.57 20.96
C GLY A 60 -1.31 -11.34 22.21
N VAL A 61 -0.79 -10.64 23.22
CA VAL A 61 -0.41 -11.25 24.51
C VAL A 61 -1.62 -11.91 25.20
N ALA A 62 -2.77 -11.26 25.17
CA ALA A 62 -4.00 -11.84 25.76
C ALA A 62 -4.46 -13.11 25.03
N ALA A 63 -4.36 -13.12 23.70
CA ALA A 63 -4.80 -14.23 22.88
C ALA A 63 -3.90 -15.49 22.99
N THR A 64 -2.64 -15.36 23.44
CA THR A 64 -1.75 -16.52 23.66
C THR A 64 -2.07 -17.31 24.92
N LYS A 65 -2.93 -16.78 25.80
CA LYS A 65 -3.30 -17.50 27.04
C LYS A 65 -4.05 -18.78 26.74
N GLY A 66 -3.45 -19.92 27.07
CA GLY A 66 -4.02 -21.25 26.84
C GLY A 66 -3.76 -21.81 25.42
N VAL A 67 -3.00 -21.11 24.61
CA VAL A 67 -2.53 -21.59 23.31
C VAL A 67 -1.22 -22.35 23.50
N SER A 68 -1.01 -23.43 22.75
CA SER A 68 0.27 -24.16 22.78
C SER A 68 1.39 -23.30 22.17
N GLU A 69 2.62 -23.53 22.61
CA GLU A 69 3.81 -22.78 22.19
C GLU A 69 3.98 -22.78 20.66
N GLU A 70 3.61 -23.87 20.00
CA GLU A 70 3.66 -24.05 18.55
C GLU A 70 2.79 -23.03 17.78
N PHE A 71 1.66 -22.60 18.35
CA PHE A 71 0.73 -21.66 17.70
C PHE A 71 0.80 -20.24 18.26
N ALA A 72 1.55 -20.01 19.32
CA ALA A 72 1.61 -18.72 19.99
C ALA A 72 2.08 -17.60 19.06
N GLU A 73 3.11 -17.86 18.24
CA GLU A 73 3.65 -16.90 17.29
C GLU A 73 2.61 -16.51 16.21
N ALA A 74 1.93 -17.49 15.63
CA ALA A 74 0.90 -17.25 14.63
C ALA A 74 -0.29 -16.45 15.19
N VAL A 75 -0.64 -16.66 16.46
CA VAL A 75 -1.69 -15.91 17.15
C VAL A 75 -1.29 -14.44 17.36
N VAL A 76 -0.03 -14.21 17.76
CA VAL A 76 0.50 -12.84 17.89
C VAL A 76 0.53 -12.15 16.54
N GLU A 77 1.03 -12.82 15.50
CA GLU A 77 1.06 -12.29 14.13
C GLU A 77 -0.35 -11.88 13.65
N LEU A 78 -1.33 -12.76 13.87
CA LEU A 78 -2.73 -12.46 13.51
C LEU A 78 -3.26 -11.22 14.26
N ALA A 79 -2.94 -11.07 15.53
CA ALA A 79 -3.34 -9.91 16.34
C ALA A 79 -2.66 -8.61 15.90
N MET A 80 -1.46 -8.70 15.28
CA MET A 80 -0.72 -7.54 14.76
C MET A 80 -1.17 -7.09 13.37
N ARG A 81 -1.93 -7.89 12.62
CA ARG A 81 -2.38 -7.54 11.26
C ARG A 81 -3.12 -6.21 11.13
N PRO A 82 -3.98 -5.78 12.05
CA PRO A 82 -4.59 -4.45 11.97
C PRO A 82 -3.56 -3.32 12.04
N TYR A 83 -2.50 -3.50 12.84
CA TYR A 83 -1.40 -2.54 12.90
C TYR A 83 -0.57 -2.51 11.61
N TYR A 84 -0.31 -3.67 10.99
CA TYR A 84 0.39 -3.73 9.70
C TYR A 84 -0.40 -2.99 8.60
N ARG A 85 -1.72 -3.20 8.54
CA ARG A 85 -2.60 -2.46 7.62
C ARG A 85 -2.67 -0.96 7.95
N TRP A 86 -2.53 -0.59 9.23
CA TRP A 86 -2.43 0.81 9.64
C TRP A 86 -1.15 1.47 9.12
N LEU A 87 0.00 0.81 9.28
CA LEU A 87 1.29 1.27 8.74
C LEU A 87 1.28 1.37 7.21
N ALA A 88 0.67 0.41 6.53
CA ALA A 88 0.51 0.47 5.07
C ALA A 88 -0.32 1.69 4.65
N ALA A 89 -1.42 1.97 5.35
CA ALA A 89 -2.23 3.16 5.10
C ALA A 89 -1.45 4.46 5.37
N LEU A 90 -0.68 4.52 6.47
CA LEU A 90 0.21 5.66 6.77
C LEU A 90 1.22 5.91 5.65
N ALA A 91 1.91 4.88 5.19
CA ALA A 91 2.89 5.00 4.13
C ALA A 91 2.25 5.45 2.80
N THR A 92 1.13 4.85 2.43
CA THR A 92 0.41 5.20 1.21
C THR A 92 -0.14 6.64 1.27
N ARG A 93 -0.74 7.05 2.39
CA ARG A 93 -1.22 8.44 2.54
C ARG A 93 -0.09 9.46 2.57
N ALA A 94 1.05 9.11 3.17
CA ALA A 94 2.25 9.93 3.12
C ALA A 94 2.75 10.11 1.67
N LEU A 95 2.80 9.03 0.88
CA LEU A 95 3.18 9.09 -0.54
C LEU A 95 2.25 10.03 -1.32
N LEU A 96 0.94 9.84 -1.21
CA LEU A 96 -0.06 10.63 -1.92
C LEU A 96 -0.11 12.10 -1.47
N SER A 97 0.30 12.39 -0.22
CA SER A 97 0.44 13.75 0.30
C SER A 97 1.80 14.39 -0.01
N GLY A 98 2.66 13.74 -0.83
CA GLY A 98 3.99 14.23 -1.16
C GLY A 98 5.03 14.11 -0.04
N ARG A 99 4.72 13.41 1.06
CA ARG A 99 5.59 13.19 2.22
C ARG A 99 6.47 11.95 2.03
N ASN A 100 7.23 11.91 0.93
CA ASN A 100 7.95 10.71 0.48
C ASN A 100 8.91 10.14 1.54
N LYS A 101 9.58 10.99 2.35
CA LYS A 101 10.45 10.51 3.45
C LYS A 101 9.65 9.78 4.53
N ALA A 102 8.46 10.27 4.87
CA ALA A 102 7.58 9.61 5.82
C ALA A 102 7.03 8.30 5.24
N ALA A 103 6.66 8.28 3.96
CA ALA A 103 6.25 7.07 3.26
C ALA A 103 7.32 5.97 3.36
N ILE A 104 8.60 6.31 3.11
CA ILE A 104 9.72 5.37 3.27
C ILE A 104 9.86 4.93 4.72
N SER A 105 9.80 5.85 5.68
CA SER A 105 9.96 5.51 7.09
C SER A 105 8.91 4.51 7.58
N TYR A 106 7.62 4.76 7.30
CA TYR A 106 6.54 3.84 7.67
C TYR A 106 6.60 2.53 6.87
N GLY A 107 6.93 2.61 5.58
CA GLY A 107 7.06 1.44 4.74
C GLY A 107 8.20 0.52 5.19
N GLN A 108 9.37 1.05 5.51
CA GLN A 108 10.49 0.28 6.05
C GLN A 108 10.17 -0.31 7.42
N LYS A 109 9.47 0.44 8.29
CA LYS A 109 8.98 -0.07 9.58
C LYS A 109 8.07 -1.27 9.36
N LEU A 110 7.10 -1.17 8.45
CA LEU A 110 6.22 -2.30 8.12
C LEU A 110 7.00 -3.47 7.55
N PHE A 111 7.90 -3.25 6.59
CA PHE A 111 8.70 -4.30 5.97
C PHE A 111 9.61 -5.05 6.97
N SER A 112 10.05 -4.36 8.04
CA SER A 112 10.82 -5.00 9.11
C SER A 112 9.96 -5.88 10.04
N LEU A 113 8.66 -5.57 10.17
CA LEU A 113 7.70 -6.33 10.98
C LEU A 113 7.06 -7.48 10.20
N ASP A 114 6.84 -7.27 8.91
CA ASP A 114 6.30 -8.25 7.96
C ASP A 114 7.20 -8.37 6.73
N PRO A 115 8.27 -9.16 6.80
CA PRO A 115 9.18 -9.37 5.67
C PRO A 115 8.54 -10.07 4.46
N THR A 116 7.38 -10.71 4.66
CA THR A 116 6.64 -11.37 3.57
C THR A 116 5.87 -10.37 2.71
N ASP A 117 5.71 -9.13 3.21
CA ASP A 117 5.01 -8.04 2.56
C ASP A 117 3.55 -8.37 2.17
N PHE A 118 2.86 -9.05 3.06
CA PHE A 118 1.43 -9.31 2.89
C PHE A 118 0.60 -8.01 2.77
N GLY A 119 1.12 -6.92 3.32
CA GLY A 119 0.55 -5.57 3.27
C GLY A 119 0.87 -4.76 2.00
N ASP A 120 1.52 -5.36 1.00
CA ASP A 120 1.85 -4.77 -0.32
C ASP A 120 2.64 -3.44 -0.30
N ILE A 121 3.41 -3.21 0.74
CA ILE A 121 4.11 -1.93 0.95
C ILE A 121 5.25 -1.68 -0.06
N ARG A 122 5.75 -2.74 -0.70
CA ARG A 122 6.78 -2.65 -1.74
C ARG A 122 6.42 -1.70 -2.87
N PHE A 123 5.14 -1.62 -3.25
CA PHE A 123 4.66 -0.73 -4.31
C PHE A 123 4.77 0.75 -3.90
N THR A 124 4.36 1.07 -2.69
CA THR A 124 4.52 2.42 -2.12
C THR A 124 5.99 2.82 -2.00
N LEU A 125 6.84 1.89 -1.54
CA LEU A 125 8.28 2.13 -1.40
C LEU A 125 8.94 2.38 -2.75
N ALA A 126 8.60 1.61 -3.79
CA ALA A 126 9.16 1.80 -5.14
C ALA A 126 8.93 3.23 -5.64
N LEU A 127 7.69 3.71 -5.58
CA LEU A 127 7.34 5.07 -5.99
C LEU A 127 7.99 6.13 -5.10
N ALA A 128 8.04 5.92 -3.78
CA ALA A 128 8.62 6.87 -2.85
C ALA A 128 10.14 7.05 -3.07
N TYR A 129 10.88 5.95 -3.33
CA TYR A 129 12.29 6.01 -3.69
C TYR A 129 12.50 6.77 -5.00
N ALA A 130 11.71 6.48 -6.03
CA ALA A 130 11.80 7.20 -7.30
C ALA A 130 11.50 8.70 -7.17
N LYS A 131 10.49 9.07 -6.34
CA LYS A 131 10.17 10.48 -6.06
C LYS A 131 11.30 11.22 -5.34
N LEU A 132 12.10 10.51 -4.53
CA LEU A 132 13.26 11.07 -3.82
C LEU A 132 14.61 10.91 -4.58
N GLU A 133 14.59 10.34 -5.78
CA GLU A 133 15.78 10.05 -6.58
C GLU A 133 16.77 9.10 -5.85
N ASP A 134 16.25 8.21 -5.01
CA ASP A 134 17.02 7.23 -4.24
C ASP A 134 17.17 5.91 -5.03
N ALA A 135 18.11 5.90 -5.96
CA ALA A 135 18.43 4.73 -6.79
C ALA A 135 18.91 3.53 -5.95
N ASP A 136 19.68 3.79 -4.89
CA ASP A 136 20.18 2.75 -4.00
C ASP A 136 19.06 2.09 -3.19
N GLY A 137 18.10 2.91 -2.71
CA GLY A 137 16.91 2.43 -2.02
C GLY A 137 16.05 1.56 -2.92
N LEU A 138 15.81 2.00 -4.16
CA LEU A 138 15.05 1.23 -5.15
C LEU A 138 15.74 -0.10 -5.49
N ALA A 139 17.06 -0.09 -5.73
CA ALA A 139 17.82 -1.29 -6.04
C ALA A 139 17.86 -2.31 -4.87
N LYS A 140 17.85 -1.84 -3.62
CA LYS A 140 17.72 -2.71 -2.44
C LYS A 140 16.34 -3.33 -2.35
N LEU A 141 15.28 -2.55 -2.59
CA LEU A 141 13.91 -3.03 -2.62
C LEU A 141 13.73 -4.12 -3.68
N GLU A 142 14.26 -3.93 -4.88
CA GLU A 142 14.18 -4.91 -5.96
C GLU A 142 14.78 -6.27 -5.59
N LYS A 143 15.88 -6.29 -4.84
CA LYS A 143 16.46 -7.54 -4.34
C LYS A 143 15.57 -8.26 -3.33
N GLN A 144 14.71 -7.52 -2.62
CA GLN A 144 13.76 -8.09 -1.67
C GLN A 144 12.53 -8.68 -2.36
N TYR A 145 12.23 -8.30 -3.61
CA TYR A 145 11.10 -8.84 -4.38
C TYR A 145 11.13 -10.36 -4.53
N GLU A 146 12.30 -10.99 -4.47
CA GLU A 146 12.45 -12.44 -4.56
C GLU A 146 11.91 -13.19 -3.32
N THR A 147 11.77 -12.48 -2.18
CA THR A 147 11.40 -13.08 -0.89
C THR A 147 9.98 -12.72 -0.44
N VAL A 148 9.31 -11.79 -1.12
CA VAL A 148 7.96 -11.33 -0.75
C VAL A 148 6.86 -12.28 -1.23
N PHE A 149 5.73 -12.26 -0.53
CA PHE A 149 4.57 -13.10 -0.84
C PHE A 149 3.28 -12.25 -0.95
N PRO A 150 2.38 -12.49 -1.91
CA PRO A 150 2.57 -13.37 -3.07
C PRO A 150 3.63 -12.82 -4.03
N PRO A 151 4.37 -13.69 -4.70
CA PRO A 151 5.37 -13.24 -5.64
C PRO A 151 4.74 -12.45 -6.78
N ARG A 152 5.36 -11.32 -7.12
CA ARG A 152 5.02 -10.55 -8.31
C ARG A 152 6.20 -10.57 -9.28
N PRO A 153 5.96 -10.43 -10.57
CA PRO A 153 7.05 -10.24 -11.51
C PRO A 153 7.90 -9.03 -11.13
N PRO A 154 9.23 -9.08 -11.29
CA PRO A 154 10.14 -7.99 -10.92
C PRO A 154 10.03 -6.75 -11.82
N ASP A 155 9.13 -6.79 -12.79
CA ASP A 155 8.84 -5.76 -13.76
C ASP A 155 7.34 -5.43 -13.81
N ASP A 156 6.66 -5.51 -12.65
CA ASP A 156 5.29 -5.03 -12.49
C ASP A 156 5.18 -3.51 -12.80
N ALA A 157 3.96 -3.00 -12.86
CA ALA A 157 3.72 -1.61 -13.24
C ALA A 157 4.41 -0.62 -12.29
N TRP A 158 4.37 -0.84 -10.98
CA TRP A 158 4.95 0.08 -10.00
C TRP A 158 6.46 0.17 -10.12
N ILE A 159 7.16 -0.97 -10.18
CA ILE A 159 8.62 -0.97 -10.29
C ILE A 159 9.07 -0.42 -11.64
N THR A 160 8.34 -0.71 -12.71
CA THR A 160 8.64 -0.19 -14.04
C THR A 160 8.46 1.32 -14.10
N LEU A 161 7.36 1.86 -13.55
CA LEU A 161 7.13 3.31 -13.45
C LEU A 161 8.17 4.00 -12.56
N ALA A 162 8.52 3.38 -11.42
CA ALA A 162 9.55 3.91 -10.53
C ALA A 162 10.92 4.02 -11.22
N ARG A 163 11.36 2.97 -11.92
CA ARG A 163 12.60 2.97 -12.71
C ARG A 163 12.56 4.00 -13.83
N MET A 164 11.43 4.09 -14.54
CA MET A 164 11.26 5.05 -15.64
C MET A 164 11.34 6.49 -15.12
N ALA A 165 10.65 6.81 -14.01
CA ALA A 165 10.69 8.12 -13.40
C ALA A 165 12.11 8.48 -12.93
N LEU A 166 12.81 7.55 -12.30
CA LEU A 166 14.19 7.73 -11.84
C LEU A 166 15.13 7.98 -13.01
N ALA A 167 15.10 7.13 -14.04
CA ALA A 167 15.91 7.29 -15.25
C ALA A 167 15.67 8.64 -15.95
N PHE A 168 14.41 9.09 -16.02
CA PHE A 168 14.08 10.40 -16.59
C PHE A 168 14.68 11.55 -15.76
N LYS A 169 14.60 11.49 -14.44
CA LYS A 169 15.18 12.50 -13.53
C LYS A 169 16.72 12.54 -13.60
N GLU A 170 17.34 11.38 -13.77
CA GLU A 170 18.80 11.26 -14.01
C GLU A 170 19.24 11.68 -15.41
N ASN A 171 18.30 12.17 -16.24
CA ASN A 171 18.49 12.53 -17.63
C ASN A 171 18.96 11.37 -18.53
N ASN A 172 18.72 10.13 -18.12
CA ASN A 172 18.92 8.92 -18.91
C ASN A 172 17.69 8.62 -19.76
N ARG A 173 17.45 9.45 -20.78
CA ARG A 173 16.25 9.39 -21.61
C ARG A 173 16.17 8.13 -22.45
N GLU A 174 17.31 7.59 -22.87
CA GLU A 174 17.35 6.35 -23.65
C GLU A 174 16.78 5.18 -22.84
N TYR A 175 17.25 5.02 -21.60
CA TYR A 175 16.75 3.98 -20.71
C TYR A 175 15.28 4.21 -20.29
N ALA A 176 14.89 5.46 -20.04
CA ALA A 176 13.49 5.78 -19.74
C ALA A 176 12.55 5.43 -20.90
N ASN A 177 12.95 5.69 -22.16
CA ASN A 177 12.19 5.31 -23.34
C ASN A 177 12.14 3.78 -23.54
N ASP A 178 13.25 3.07 -23.30
CA ASP A 178 13.28 1.59 -23.36
C ASP A 178 12.31 0.97 -22.34
N LEU A 179 12.22 1.54 -21.13
CA LEU A 179 11.26 1.11 -20.12
C LEU A 179 9.81 1.43 -20.51
N LEU A 180 9.56 2.58 -21.12
CA LEU A 180 8.25 2.95 -21.65
C LEU A 180 7.82 1.99 -22.76
N ASP A 181 8.70 1.69 -23.71
CA ASP A 181 8.42 0.75 -24.80
C ASP A 181 8.09 -0.65 -24.25
N LYS A 182 8.83 -1.12 -23.24
CA LYS A 182 8.55 -2.38 -22.54
C LYS A 182 7.20 -2.37 -21.84
N LEU A 183 6.86 -1.27 -21.16
CA LEU A 183 5.56 -1.11 -20.49
C LEU A 183 4.43 -1.13 -21.51
N LEU A 184 4.53 -0.38 -22.61
CA LEU A 184 3.53 -0.33 -23.68
C LEU A 184 3.38 -1.68 -24.41
N ALA A 185 4.47 -2.43 -24.57
CA ALA A 185 4.41 -3.76 -25.19
C ALA A 185 3.74 -4.80 -24.28
N ARG A 186 3.77 -4.57 -22.96
CA ARG A 186 3.23 -5.49 -21.97
C ARG A 186 1.77 -5.25 -21.66
N TYR A 187 1.37 -3.98 -21.58
CA TYR A 187 -0.02 -3.58 -21.30
C TYR A 187 -0.70 -3.17 -22.61
N GLU A 188 -1.65 -3.99 -23.09
CA GLU A 188 -2.30 -3.84 -24.38
C GLU A 188 -2.92 -2.45 -24.58
N THR A 189 -3.48 -1.88 -23.52
CA THR A 189 -4.09 -0.54 -23.53
C THR A 189 -3.19 0.52 -22.87
N GLY A 190 -1.93 0.20 -22.62
CA GLY A 190 -1.01 1.01 -21.82
C GLY A 190 -0.88 2.46 -22.30
N ALA A 191 -0.74 2.69 -23.61
CA ALA A 191 -0.67 4.04 -24.17
C ALA A 191 -1.94 4.85 -23.90
N LEU A 192 -3.12 4.23 -24.02
CA LEU A 192 -4.39 4.87 -23.75
C LEU A 192 -4.55 5.20 -22.26
N THR A 193 -4.18 4.26 -21.39
CA THR A 193 -4.24 4.42 -19.93
C THR A 193 -3.35 5.58 -19.47
N LEU A 194 -2.10 5.64 -19.94
CA LEU A 194 -1.16 6.72 -19.59
C LEU A 194 -1.64 8.09 -20.13
N PHE A 195 -2.19 8.12 -21.34
CA PHE A 195 -2.65 9.35 -21.96
C PHE A 195 -3.98 9.88 -21.36
N MET A 196 -4.92 8.99 -21.08
CA MET A 196 -6.26 9.35 -20.61
C MET A 196 -6.33 9.56 -19.12
N GLN A 197 -5.32 9.15 -18.35
CA GLN A 197 -5.34 9.17 -16.87
C GLN A 197 -6.67 8.59 -16.36
N ARG A 198 -6.96 7.35 -16.77
CA ARG A 198 -8.23 6.70 -16.44
C ARG A 198 -8.43 6.62 -14.94
N ASP A 199 -9.66 6.87 -14.54
CA ASP A 199 -10.09 6.62 -13.15
C ASP A 199 -10.06 5.13 -12.86
N LEU A 200 -9.75 4.79 -11.60
CA LEU A 200 -9.90 3.43 -11.11
C LEU A 200 -11.35 2.97 -11.29
N PRO A 201 -11.56 1.73 -11.74
CA PRO A 201 -12.89 1.15 -11.73
C PRO A 201 -13.49 1.21 -10.31
N GLU A 202 -14.82 1.32 -10.20
CA GLU A 202 -15.49 1.31 -8.90
C GLU A 202 -15.23 -0.03 -8.18
N GLY A 203 -14.65 0.02 -6.98
CA GLY A 203 -14.40 -1.16 -6.14
C GLY A 203 -13.26 -0.96 -5.16
N GLU A 204 -13.11 -1.87 -4.22
CA GLU A 204 -11.93 -1.93 -3.35
C GLU A 204 -10.82 -2.72 -4.05
N TYR A 205 -9.75 -2.05 -4.38
CA TYR A 205 -8.59 -2.68 -5.00
C TYR A 205 -7.48 -2.83 -3.97
N ALA A 206 -7.31 -4.05 -3.47
CA ALA A 206 -6.04 -4.43 -2.90
C ALA A 206 -5.08 -4.72 -4.07
N ARG A 207 -3.95 -4.04 -4.13
CA ARG A 207 -2.96 -4.15 -5.21
C ARG A 207 -2.57 -5.60 -5.52
N LEU A 208 -2.50 -6.46 -4.50
CA LEU A 208 -2.19 -7.88 -4.65
C LEU A 208 -3.31 -8.71 -5.28
N ASN A 209 -4.55 -8.21 -5.30
CA ASN A 209 -5.69 -8.89 -5.91
C ASN A 209 -5.86 -8.55 -7.40
N VAL A 210 -5.14 -7.54 -7.86
CA VAL A 210 -5.14 -7.17 -9.29
C VAL A 210 -4.24 -8.12 -10.05
N GLU A 211 -4.73 -8.63 -11.18
CA GLU A 211 -3.98 -9.58 -12.00
C GLU A 211 -2.71 -8.92 -12.57
N PRO A 212 -1.54 -9.55 -12.47
CA PRO A 212 -0.31 -9.05 -13.07
C PRO A 212 -0.47 -8.78 -14.57
N TYR A 213 0.03 -7.63 -15.01
CA TYR A 213 0.00 -7.16 -16.39
C TYR A 213 -1.40 -6.84 -16.94
N SER A 214 -2.41 -6.74 -16.07
CA SER A 214 -3.73 -6.26 -16.44
C SER A 214 -3.76 -4.74 -16.62
N GLU A 215 -4.77 -4.23 -17.32
CA GLU A 215 -5.02 -2.79 -17.42
C GLU A 215 -5.27 -2.17 -16.03
N ASP A 216 -5.98 -2.88 -15.15
CA ASP A 216 -6.29 -2.43 -13.79
C ASP A 216 -5.01 -2.25 -12.96
N GLU A 217 -4.01 -3.13 -13.12
CA GLU A 217 -2.69 -2.97 -12.49
C GLU A 217 -2.03 -1.65 -12.91
N LEU A 218 -2.03 -1.37 -14.23
CA LEU A 218 -1.41 -0.14 -14.74
C LEU A 218 -2.18 1.11 -14.28
N ILE A 219 -3.51 1.09 -14.33
CA ILE A 219 -4.36 2.21 -13.85
C ILE A 219 -4.06 2.49 -12.38
N LEU A 220 -4.01 1.45 -11.55
CA LEU A 220 -3.73 1.57 -10.11
C LEU A 220 -2.35 2.15 -9.86
N ALA A 221 -1.32 1.62 -10.52
CA ALA A 221 0.05 2.10 -10.37
C ALA A 221 0.22 3.56 -10.83
N VAL A 222 -0.40 3.96 -11.94
CA VAL A 222 -0.36 5.34 -12.45
C VAL A 222 -1.09 6.30 -11.52
N SER A 223 -2.20 5.89 -10.90
CA SER A 223 -2.95 6.73 -9.98
C SER A 223 -2.17 7.10 -8.70
N GLU A 224 -1.16 6.31 -8.36
CA GLU A 224 -0.30 6.50 -7.17
C GLU A 224 1.04 7.18 -7.51
N ALA A 225 1.44 7.15 -8.78
CA ALA A 225 2.72 7.70 -9.24
C ALA A 225 2.66 9.24 -9.38
#